data_9dca03270c0e865ccee28cb89794a597
#
_entry.id   9dca03270c0e865ccee28cb89794a597
#
_cell.length_a   1.000
_cell.length_b   1.000
_cell.length_c   1.000
_cell.angle_alpha   90.00
_cell.angle_beta   90.00
_cell.angle_gamma   90.00
#
_symmetry.space_group_name_H-M   'P 1'
#
loop_
_entity.id
_entity.type
_entity.pdbx_description
1 polymer ?
#
loop_
_entity_poly.entity_id
_entity_poly.type
_entity_poly.pdbx_seq_one_letter_code
_entity_poly.pdbx_strand_id
1 'polypeptide(L)'
;MGATKAEIASVQSLGFNGWITAQFAQPRATSHWDWLVANGYNVAANINNTTGFDPTIWRQMIAEPDQLRQRVGIALSEMMVIGVDGLVLNWKQFAGAAYFDVLLDNAFGNFRTLMGAITTNAAMASFLTFLGNKKGNTTTGAQPDENYARELMQLFTLGLYQLNADGTVKMSGGKPLETYGPADVSGLARVFTGLNLASAVSTTPDRYRVPLIMTASQHESGASSFLGTTIPAGTEGMAAVNLALDAIFAHSNVPPFVSKQLIQKMVTSNPSAAYIGRVSAVFANEGSGVRGDMKAVLRAILTDAEARDVTVVTASNSGKLREPVHRLTGWARAFAATSPSNAWTIGDTTSSSTRLGQSIGHSATVFNFFRPGYTPANTAISTAGLVAPEFQITNELSVVAYINYLQALIANGAGDFKADYSTILTLAGDSQALIDEVNLVLANGQLSAATITAIKGAVDSISNTGATGPSNRVMTAILLAMASPDYLTFR
;
A
#
# COMPACT_ATOMS: atom_id res chain seq x y z
N MET A 1 9.69 -3.59 -4.46
CA MET A 1 10.22 -3.61 -3.08
C MET A 1 11.75 -3.52 -3.05
N GLY A 2 12.43 -3.82 -4.11
CA GLY A 2 13.87 -4.00 -4.21
C GLY A 2 14.25 -5.47 -4.25
N ALA A 3 15.43 -5.77 -4.77
CA ALA A 3 15.93 -7.14 -4.93
C ALA A 3 17.46 -7.16 -4.86
N THR A 4 18.00 -8.24 -4.32
CA THR A 4 19.43 -8.57 -4.44
C THR A 4 19.75 -9.00 -5.88
N LYS A 5 21.02 -8.98 -6.24
CA LYS A 5 21.48 -9.50 -7.55
C LYS A 5 21.08 -10.98 -7.76
N ALA A 6 21.09 -11.79 -6.71
CA ALA A 6 20.66 -13.19 -6.75
C ALA A 6 19.16 -13.34 -7.05
N GLU A 7 18.31 -12.49 -6.44
CA GLU A 7 16.88 -12.46 -6.74
C GLU A 7 16.62 -12.01 -8.18
N ILE A 8 17.36 -11.02 -8.70
CA ILE A 8 17.28 -10.60 -10.11
C ILE A 8 17.62 -11.77 -11.04
N ALA A 9 18.71 -12.50 -10.78
CA ALA A 9 19.09 -13.68 -11.55
C ALA A 9 18.02 -14.79 -11.50
N SER A 10 17.37 -14.97 -10.33
CA SER A 10 16.24 -15.89 -10.18
C SER A 10 15.05 -15.51 -11.07
N VAL A 11 14.70 -14.22 -11.12
CA VAL A 11 13.63 -13.72 -12.02
C VAL A 11 14.00 -13.94 -13.48
N GLN A 12 15.25 -13.70 -13.88
CA GLN A 12 15.73 -13.94 -15.24
C GLN A 12 15.62 -15.42 -15.63
N SER A 13 15.96 -16.33 -14.69
CA SER A 13 15.89 -17.77 -14.91
C SER A 13 14.44 -18.30 -15.00
N LEU A 14 13.55 -17.83 -14.13
CA LEU A 14 12.15 -18.29 -14.05
C LEU A 14 11.24 -17.61 -15.09
N GLY A 15 11.65 -16.47 -15.59
CA GLY A 15 10.78 -15.53 -16.31
C GLY A 15 9.72 -14.91 -15.39
N PHE A 16 9.05 -13.86 -15.86
CA PHE A 16 8.07 -13.12 -15.05
C PHE A 16 6.93 -14.01 -14.54
N ASN A 17 6.35 -14.83 -15.40
CA ASN A 17 5.24 -15.71 -15.02
C ASN A 17 5.66 -16.79 -14.02
N GLY A 18 6.85 -17.36 -14.18
CA GLY A 18 7.41 -18.35 -13.25
C GLY A 18 7.63 -17.72 -11.87
N TRP A 19 8.26 -16.55 -11.83
CA TRP A 19 8.49 -15.83 -10.57
C TRP A 19 7.19 -15.43 -9.87
N ILE A 20 6.19 -14.89 -10.61
CA ILE A 20 4.88 -14.54 -10.03
C ILE A 20 4.21 -15.79 -9.44
N THR A 21 4.28 -16.94 -10.14
CA THR A 21 3.72 -18.20 -9.65
C THR A 21 4.42 -18.66 -8.37
N ALA A 22 5.75 -18.55 -8.31
CA ALA A 22 6.52 -18.89 -7.11
C ALA A 22 6.15 -17.94 -5.94
N GLN A 23 5.97 -16.65 -6.19
CA GLN A 23 5.54 -15.68 -5.17
C GLN A 23 4.12 -15.93 -4.67
N PHE A 24 3.19 -16.37 -5.53
CA PHE A 24 1.86 -16.77 -5.08
C PHE A 24 1.87 -18.01 -4.18
N ALA A 25 2.83 -18.89 -4.37
CA ALA A 25 3.02 -20.10 -3.57
C ALA A 25 3.83 -19.84 -2.29
N GLN A 26 4.56 -18.70 -2.21
CA GLN A 26 5.40 -18.36 -1.07
C GLN A 26 4.54 -18.16 0.19
N PRO A 27 4.72 -18.98 1.25
CA PRO A 27 3.97 -18.80 2.48
C PRO A 27 4.43 -17.54 3.23
N ARG A 28 3.56 -16.99 4.06
CA ARG A 28 3.97 -16.03 5.08
C ARG A 28 4.80 -16.76 6.13
N ALA A 29 5.93 -16.17 6.54
CA ALA A 29 6.75 -16.74 7.60
C ALA A 29 6.16 -16.43 8.98
N THR A 30 5.96 -15.16 9.31
CA THR A 30 5.48 -14.71 10.62
C THR A 30 4.51 -13.53 10.42
N SER A 31 3.34 -13.59 11.05
CA SER A 31 2.39 -12.48 11.03
C SER A 31 2.93 -11.26 11.81
N HIS A 32 2.38 -10.08 11.55
CA HIS A 32 2.66 -8.89 12.37
C HIS A 32 2.28 -9.14 13.82
N TRP A 33 1.12 -9.76 14.04
CA TRP A 33 0.63 -10.11 15.37
C TRP A 33 1.58 -11.05 16.12
N ASP A 34 1.94 -12.17 15.50
CA ASP A 34 2.77 -13.18 16.16
C ASP A 34 4.17 -12.64 16.44
N TRP A 35 4.71 -11.80 15.57
CA TRP A 35 5.98 -11.13 15.81
C TRP A 35 5.90 -10.19 17.04
N LEU A 36 4.83 -9.40 17.17
CA LEU A 36 4.64 -8.53 18.35
C LEU A 36 4.57 -9.35 19.65
N VAL A 37 3.86 -10.48 19.65
CA VAL A 37 3.77 -11.37 20.81
C VAL A 37 5.14 -11.98 21.13
N ALA A 38 5.83 -12.53 20.11
CA ALA A 38 7.14 -13.17 20.28
C ALA A 38 8.23 -12.22 20.80
N ASN A 39 8.09 -10.91 20.53
CA ASN A 39 9.02 -9.89 20.99
C ASN A 39 8.54 -9.15 22.26
N GLY A 40 7.51 -9.66 22.93
CA GLY A 40 7.08 -9.19 24.25
C GLY A 40 6.35 -7.85 24.26
N TYR A 41 5.76 -7.42 23.13
CA TYR A 41 5.03 -6.15 23.08
C TYR A 41 3.65 -6.20 23.72
N ASN A 42 3.12 -7.40 24.06
CA ASN A 42 1.82 -7.64 24.71
C ASN A 42 1.84 -7.44 26.22
N VAL A 43 2.70 -6.55 26.74
CA VAL A 43 2.81 -6.23 28.16
C VAL A 43 2.02 -4.97 28.53
N ALA A 44 1.54 -4.89 29.77
CA ALA A 44 0.67 -3.82 30.25
C ALA A 44 1.22 -2.40 29.98
N ALA A 45 2.53 -2.21 29.98
CA ALA A 45 3.19 -0.93 29.69
C ALA A 45 2.88 -0.42 28.26
N ASN A 46 2.48 -1.30 27.34
CA ASN A 46 2.23 -0.98 25.93
C ASN A 46 0.74 -0.80 25.59
N ILE A 47 -0.14 -0.86 26.58
CA ILE A 47 -1.60 -0.78 26.39
C ILE A 47 -2.04 0.48 25.63
N ASN A 48 -1.40 1.64 25.88
CA ASN A 48 -1.85 2.94 25.39
C ASN A 48 -0.87 3.59 24.39
N ASN A 49 0.00 2.80 23.76
CA ASN A 49 0.97 3.31 22.79
C ASN A 49 0.99 2.46 21.51
N THR A 50 1.88 2.78 20.59
CA THR A 50 2.08 2.09 19.29
C THR A 50 3.41 1.32 19.24
N THR A 51 4.08 1.14 20.37
CA THR A 51 5.40 0.51 20.45
C THR A 51 5.40 -0.88 19.83
N GLY A 52 6.32 -1.12 18.91
CA GLY A 52 6.42 -2.36 18.15
C GLY A 52 5.73 -2.31 16.77
N PHE A 53 4.85 -1.35 16.51
CA PHE A 53 4.14 -1.28 15.23
C PHE A 53 5.11 -1.04 14.05
N ASP A 54 5.91 0.03 14.07
CA ASP A 54 6.87 0.30 13.00
C ASP A 54 7.89 -0.82 12.79
N PRO A 55 8.52 -1.37 13.85
CA PRO A 55 9.43 -2.49 13.72
C PRO A 55 8.85 -3.68 12.95
N THR A 56 7.61 -4.10 13.24
CA THR A 56 7.01 -5.23 12.53
C THR A 56 6.69 -4.90 11.08
N ILE A 57 6.28 -3.65 10.78
CA ILE A 57 6.04 -3.19 9.38
C ILE A 57 7.35 -3.22 8.58
N TRP A 58 8.41 -2.56 9.08
CA TRP A 58 9.69 -2.52 8.38
C TRP A 58 10.33 -3.90 8.21
N ARG A 59 10.25 -4.73 9.24
CA ARG A 59 10.74 -6.11 9.18
C ARG A 59 10.10 -6.88 8.02
N GLN A 60 8.79 -6.88 7.93
CA GLN A 60 8.11 -7.62 6.86
C GLN A 60 8.41 -7.06 5.48
N MET A 61 8.41 -5.76 5.32
CA MET A 61 8.71 -5.12 4.03
C MET A 61 10.15 -5.41 3.55
N ILE A 62 11.11 -5.56 4.46
CA ILE A 62 12.53 -5.69 4.13
C ILE A 62 12.97 -7.16 4.11
N ALA A 63 12.62 -7.94 5.13
CA ALA A 63 13.21 -9.26 5.34
C ALA A 63 12.39 -10.44 4.79
N GLU A 64 11.06 -10.27 4.64
CA GLU A 64 10.24 -11.40 4.24
C GLU A 64 10.42 -11.79 2.76
N PRO A 65 10.49 -13.11 2.47
CA PRO A 65 10.70 -13.61 1.10
C PRO A 65 9.46 -13.50 0.21
N ASP A 66 8.26 -13.32 0.78
CA ASP A 66 6.99 -13.17 0.07
C ASP A 66 6.76 -11.71 -0.41
N GLN A 67 7.80 -11.14 -1.02
CA GLN A 67 7.84 -9.70 -1.35
C GLN A 67 6.69 -9.21 -2.23
N LEU A 68 6.12 -10.06 -3.11
CA LEU A 68 4.94 -9.68 -3.89
C LEU A 68 3.72 -9.51 -2.98
N ARG A 69 3.53 -10.40 -1.99
CA ARG A 69 2.47 -10.27 -0.99
C ARG A 69 2.62 -8.98 -0.19
N GLN A 70 3.82 -8.68 0.27
CA GLN A 70 4.12 -7.44 0.99
C GLN A 70 3.82 -6.21 0.13
N ARG A 71 4.21 -6.22 -1.15
CA ARG A 71 3.93 -5.12 -2.09
C ARG A 71 2.43 -4.93 -2.34
N VAL A 72 1.68 -6.03 -2.46
CA VAL A 72 0.21 -5.99 -2.60
C VAL A 72 -0.44 -5.51 -1.31
N GLY A 73 0.02 -5.97 -0.14
CA GLY A 73 -0.47 -5.51 1.16
C GLY A 73 -0.33 -3.99 1.34
N ILE A 74 0.80 -3.41 0.92
CA ILE A 74 0.99 -1.95 0.91
C ILE A 74 -0.02 -1.29 -0.05
N ALA A 75 -0.14 -1.76 -1.29
CA ALA A 75 -1.09 -1.20 -2.25
C ALA A 75 -2.53 -1.24 -1.73
N LEU A 76 -2.93 -2.33 -1.07
CA LEU A 76 -4.24 -2.46 -0.44
C LEU A 76 -4.39 -1.52 0.78
N SER A 77 -3.36 -1.34 1.60
CA SER A 77 -3.40 -0.40 2.73
C SER A 77 -3.49 1.06 2.30
N GLU A 78 -3.08 1.37 1.08
CA GLU A 78 -3.23 2.69 0.48
C GLU A 78 -4.61 2.91 -0.17
N MET A 79 -5.36 1.84 -0.41
CA MET A 79 -6.74 1.90 -0.90
C MET A 79 -7.74 1.84 0.26
N MET A 80 -7.53 0.95 1.22
CA MET A 80 -8.37 0.70 2.39
C MET A 80 -7.64 1.22 3.62
N VAL A 81 -7.64 2.52 3.82
CA VAL A 81 -6.72 3.22 4.72
C VAL A 81 -7.11 3.07 6.18
N ILE A 82 -6.12 2.85 7.04
CA ILE A 82 -6.16 3.19 8.47
C ILE A 82 -4.94 4.03 8.85
N GLY A 83 -5.06 4.80 9.94
CA GLY A 83 -3.92 5.44 10.62
C GLY A 83 -3.87 4.96 12.05
N VAL A 84 -2.78 4.27 12.45
CA VAL A 84 -2.65 3.68 13.79
C VAL A 84 -2.75 4.73 14.90
N ASP A 85 -2.26 5.94 14.64
CA ASP A 85 -2.30 7.05 15.61
C ASP A 85 -3.73 7.54 15.83
N GLY A 86 -4.58 7.49 14.78
CA GLY A 86 -5.99 7.90 14.82
C GLY A 86 -6.94 6.89 15.45
N LEU A 87 -6.48 5.69 15.79
CA LEU A 87 -7.35 4.68 16.41
C LEU A 87 -7.79 5.09 17.83
N VAL A 88 -9.09 4.99 18.10
CA VAL A 88 -9.66 5.22 19.43
C VAL A 88 -9.78 3.86 20.14
N LEU A 89 -8.63 3.20 20.30
CA LEU A 89 -8.49 1.86 20.89
C LEU A 89 -7.28 1.84 21.83
N ASN A 90 -7.30 0.94 22.83
CA ASN A 90 -6.06 0.51 23.47
C ASN A 90 -5.36 -0.56 22.60
N TRP A 91 -4.10 -0.88 22.88
CA TRP A 91 -3.32 -1.83 22.06
C TRP A 91 -3.32 -1.48 20.57
N LYS A 92 -3.15 -0.21 20.23
CA LYS A 92 -3.18 0.30 18.85
C LYS A 92 -2.24 -0.46 17.91
N GLN A 93 -1.04 -0.81 18.39
CA GLN A 93 -0.05 -1.60 17.66
C GLN A 93 -0.57 -2.98 17.25
N PHE A 94 -1.34 -3.64 18.15
CA PHE A 94 -1.95 -4.93 17.85
C PHE A 94 -3.17 -4.82 16.93
N ALA A 95 -3.98 -3.79 17.13
CA ALA A 95 -5.12 -3.52 16.24
C ALA A 95 -4.63 -3.22 14.81
N GLY A 96 -3.58 -2.40 14.67
CA GLY A 96 -2.92 -2.14 13.39
C GLY A 96 -2.28 -3.40 12.81
N ALA A 97 -1.56 -4.19 13.60
CA ALA A 97 -0.96 -5.46 13.18
C ALA A 97 -2.02 -6.44 12.64
N ALA A 98 -3.12 -6.64 13.37
CA ALA A 98 -4.22 -7.49 12.93
C ALA A 98 -4.85 -6.99 11.61
N TYR A 99 -4.93 -5.67 11.42
CA TYR A 99 -5.40 -5.09 10.17
C TYR A 99 -4.45 -5.41 8.98
N PHE A 100 -3.14 -5.20 9.15
CA PHE A 100 -2.17 -5.53 8.10
C PHE A 100 -2.12 -7.03 7.83
N ASP A 101 -2.27 -7.87 8.85
CA ASP A 101 -2.37 -9.31 8.67
C ASP A 101 -3.59 -9.70 7.82
N VAL A 102 -4.74 -9.06 8.02
CA VAL A 102 -5.93 -9.25 7.16
C VAL A 102 -5.65 -8.89 5.70
N LEU A 103 -4.94 -7.78 5.43
CA LEU A 103 -4.58 -7.40 4.06
C LEU A 103 -3.66 -8.43 3.42
N LEU A 104 -2.63 -8.89 4.14
CA LEU A 104 -1.64 -9.83 3.64
C LEU A 104 -2.23 -11.23 3.42
N ASP A 105 -3.11 -11.69 4.31
CA ASP A 105 -3.79 -12.98 4.17
C ASP A 105 -4.73 -13.02 2.97
N ASN A 106 -5.34 -11.87 2.64
CA ASN A 106 -6.26 -11.73 1.50
C ASN A 106 -5.59 -11.17 0.23
N ALA A 107 -4.29 -10.87 0.24
CA ALA A 107 -3.58 -10.27 -0.89
C ALA A 107 -3.71 -11.07 -2.19
N PHE A 108 -3.81 -12.39 -2.09
CA PHE A 108 -3.93 -13.33 -3.20
C PHE A 108 -5.25 -14.13 -3.17
N GLY A 109 -6.22 -13.67 -2.39
CA GLY A 109 -7.54 -14.28 -2.25
C GLY A 109 -8.57 -13.71 -3.24
N ASN A 110 -9.80 -13.62 -2.77
CA ASN A 110 -10.90 -12.99 -3.51
C ASN A 110 -11.21 -11.60 -2.93
N PHE A 111 -11.40 -10.61 -3.78
CA PHE A 111 -11.67 -9.23 -3.36
C PHE A 111 -12.93 -9.11 -2.50
N ARG A 112 -14.00 -9.91 -2.78
CA ARG A 112 -15.21 -9.95 -1.95
C ARG A 112 -14.91 -10.44 -0.52
N THR A 113 -14.05 -11.44 -0.39
CA THR A 113 -13.60 -11.95 0.92
C THR A 113 -12.83 -10.86 1.68
N LEU A 114 -11.93 -10.15 0.99
CA LEU A 114 -11.22 -9.01 1.57
C LEU A 114 -12.20 -7.93 2.07
N MET A 115 -13.21 -7.55 1.28
CA MET A 115 -14.24 -6.60 1.71
C MET A 115 -14.91 -7.02 3.03
N GLY A 116 -15.27 -8.30 3.16
CA GLY A 116 -15.87 -8.84 4.37
C GLY A 116 -14.93 -8.79 5.58
N ALA A 117 -13.68 -9.16 5.38
CA ALA A 117 -12.66 -9.15 6.43
C ALA A 117 -12.36 -7.71 6.92
N ILE A 118 -12.32 -6.73 6.02
CA ILE A 118 -12.14 -5.31 6.37
C ILE A 118 -13.37 -4.76 7.10
N THR A 119 -14.59 -5.11 6.66
CA THR A 119 -15.85 -4.68 7.31
C THR A 119 -15.94 -5.15 8.76
N THR A 120 -15.37 -6.30 9.09
CA THR A 120 -15.40 -6.86 10.44
C THR A 120 -14.09 -6.64 11.22
N ASN A 121 -13.18 -5.80 10.71
CA ASN A 121 -11.91 -5.53 11.36
C ASN A 121 -12.01 -4.39 12.39
N ALA A 122 -11.51 -4.60 13.59
CA ALA A 122 -11.62 -3.65 14.71
C ALA A 122 -10.88 -2.33 14.47
N ALA A 123 -9.71 -2.35 13.81
CA ALA A 123 -8.96 -1.14 13.51
C ALA A 123 -9.69 -0.29 12.46
N MET A 124 -10.20 -0.91 11.38
CA MET A 124 -11.02 -0.25 10.38
C MET A 124 -12.28 0.35 11.01
N ALA A 125 -12.96 -0.41 11.88
CA ALA A 125 -14.18 0.06 12.53
C ALA A 125 -13.94 1.24 13.48
N SER A 126 -12.79 1.26 14.16
CA SER A 126 -12.37 2.39 14.96
C SER A 126 -12.00 3.61 14.12
N PHE A 127 -11.23 3.40 13.05
CA PHE A 127 -10.74 4.50 12.20
C PHE A 127 -11.87 5.18 11.42
N LEU A 128 -12.83 4.41 10.91
CA LEU A 128 -14.00 4.91 10.19
C LEU A 128 -15.28 4.99 11.05
N THR A 129 -15.13 5.04 12.38
CA THR A 129 -16.13 5.43 13.38
C THR A 129 -17.39 4.57 13.44
N PHE A 130 -17.40 3.39 12.82
CA PHE A 130 -18.58 2.50 12.87
C PHE A 130 -18.52 1.43 13.98
N LEU A 131 -17.42 1.35 14.75
CA LEU A 131 -17.36 0.48 15.91
C LEU A 131 -18.40 0.92 16.97
N GLY A 132 -19.36 0.05 17.24
CA GLY A 132 -20.46 0.36 18.16
C GLY A 132 -21.50 1.34 17.62
N ASN A 133 -21.51 1.61 16.32
CA ASN A 133 -22.55 2.42 15.66
C ASN A 133 -23.93 1.80 15.89
N LYS A 134 -24.92 2.64 16.22
CA LYS A 134 -26.28 2.19 16.59
C LYS A 134 -27.29 2.59 15.55
N LYS A 135 -28.37 1.81 15.48
CA LYS A 135 -29.56 2.17 14.69
C LYS A 135 -30.10 3.54 15.08
N GLY A 136 -30.82 4.15 14.18
CA GLY A 136 -31.48 5.43 14.40
C GLY A 136 -32.37 5.44 15.66
N ASN A 137 -32.46 6.60 16.31
CA ASN A 137 -33.32 6.79 17.48
C ASN A 137 -34.27 7.95 17.19
N THR A 138 -35.55 7.64 17.01
CA THR A 138 -36.61 8.63 16.70
C THR A 138 -36.90 9.59 17.84
N THR A 139 -36.60 9.20 19.10
CA THR A 139 -36.82 10.05 20.26
C THR A 139 -35.75 11.13 20.38
N THR A 140 -34.48 10.79 20.11
CA THR A 140 -33.37 11.73 20.21
C THR A 140 -33.01 12.38 18.85
N GLY A 141 -33.53 11.87 17.74
CA GLY A 141 -33.15 12.28 16.39
C GLY A 141 -31.80 11.74 15.92
N ALA A 142 -31.11 10.90 16.72
CA ALA A 142 -29.82 10.34 16.35
C ALA A 142 -29.93 9.45 15.10
N GLN A 143 -28.99 9.63 14.18
CA GLN A 143 -28.89 8.82 12.94
C GLN A 143 -27.64 7.93 13.03
N PRO A 144 -27.60 6.80 12.27
CA PRO A 144 -26.40 6.00 12.10
C PRO A 144 -25.23 6.83 11.56
N ASP A 145 -24.01 6.52 12.00
CA ASP A 145 -22.80 7.08 11.41
C ASP A 145 -22.64 6.60 9.96
N GLU A 146 -22.41 7.52 9.04
CA GLU A 146 -22.33 7.28 7.59
C GLU A 146 -20.89 7.09 7.07
N ASN A 147 -19.88 7.32 7.90
CA ASN A 147 -18.50 7.42 7.44
C ASN A 147 -18.04 6.16 6.71
N TYR A 148 -18.18 4.99 7.33
CA TYR A 148 -17.80 3.73 6.68
C TYR A 148 -18.59 3.43 5.40
N ALA A 149 -19.90 3.65 5.40
CA ALA A 149 -20.73 3.44 4.22
C ALA A 149 -20.26 4.30 3.04
N ARG A 150 -19.92 5.55 3.31
CA ARG A 150 -19.40 6.49 2.33
C ARG A 150 -18.05 6.02 1.78
N GLU A 151 -17.11 5.72 2.66
CA GLU A 151 -15.75 5.32 2.23
C GLU A 151 -15.72 3.96 1.54
N LEU A 152 -16.56 3.02 1.97
CA LEU A 152 -16.69 1.73 1.28
C LEU A 152 -17.12 1.92 -0.18
N MET A 153 -18.09 2.80 -0.45
CA MET A 153 -18.51 3.10 -1.82
C MET A 153 -17.51 3.99 -2.54
N GLN A 154 -17.04 5.07 -1.90
CA GLN A 154 -16.25 6.12 -2.55
C GLN A 154 -14.81 5.73 -2.80
N LEU A 155 -14.10 5.22 -1.77
CA LEU A 155 -12.66 5.00 -1.82
C LEU A 155 -12.28 3.54 -2.05
N PHE A 156 -13.10 2.58 -1.58
CA PHE A 156 -12.70 1.17 -1.59
C PHE A 156 -13.24 0.39 -2.79
N THR A 157 -14.39 0.80 -3.37
CA THR A 157 -15.08 -0.07 -4.34
C THR A 157 -15.62 0.58 -5.61
N LEU A 158 -16.29 1.73 -5.53
CA LEU A 158 -17.09 2.27 -6.66
C LEU A 158 -16.52 3.57 -7.24
N GLY A 159 -16.06 4.48 -6.38
CA GLY A 159 -15.74 5.85 -6.77
C GLY A 159 -16.99 6.73 -6.93
N LEU A 160 -16.76 8.03 -7.15
CA LEU A 160 -17.82 9.04 -7.21
C LEU A 160 -18.65 8.95 -8.50
N TYR A 161 -18.06 8.52 -9.61
CA TYR A 161 -18.68 8.52 -10.92
C TYR A 161 -18.78 7.12 -11.52
N GLN A 162 -19.85 6.92 -12.31
CA GLN A 162 -20.02 5.70 -13.05
C GLN A 162 -18.94 5.54 -14.12
N LEU A 163 -18.41 4.33 -14.25
CA LEU A 163 -17.30 4.00 -15.14
C LEU A 163 -17.76 3.05 -16.26
N ASN A 164 -17.15 3.23 -17.42
CA ASN A 164 -17.09 2.20 -18.44
C ASN A 164 -16.12 1.10 -18.00
N ALA A 165 -16.13 -0.04 -18.68
CA ALA A 165 -15.24 -1.17 -18.34
C ALA A 165 -13.74 -0.83 -18.47
N ASP A 166 -13.38 0.18 -19.22
CA ASP A 166 -12.03 0.70 -19.43
C ASP A 166 -11.64 1.80 -18.43
N GLY A 167 -12.46 2.06 -17.42
CA GLY A 167 -12.22 3.05 -16.39
C GLY A 167 -12.47 4.50 -16.81
N THR A 168 -12.97 4.75 -18.02
CA THR A 168 -13.41 6.08 -18.44
C THR A 168 -14.73 6.43 -17.78
N VAL A 169 -14.94 7.71 -17.44
CA VAL A 169 -16.15 8.18 -16.76
C VAL A 169 -17.33 8.20 -17.74
N LYS A 170 -18.47 7.67 -17.31
CA LYS A 170 -19.73 7.79 -18.08
C LYS A 170 -20.30 9.19 -17.99
N MET A 171 -20.68 9.73 -19.15
CA MET A 171 -21.21 11.08 -19.27
C MET A 171 -22.67 11.07 -19.69
N SER A 172 -23.45 12.04 -19.19
CA SER A 172 -24.80 12.32 -19.65
C SER A 172 -25.00 13.83 -19.71
N GLY A 173 -25.44 14.35 -20.86
CA GLY A 173 -25.62 15.78 -21.05
C GLY A 173 -24.34 16.61 -20.79
N GLY A 174 -23.15 16.05 -21.07
CA GLY A 174 -21.87 16.70 -20.83
C GLY A 174 -21.38 16.70 -19.38
N LYS A 175 -22.08 16.01 -18.46
CA LYS A 175 -21.70 15.92 -17.04
C LYS A 175 -21.42 14.45 -16.66
N PRO A 176 -20.46 14.21 -15.74
CA PRO A 176 -20.25 12.90 -15.15
C PRO A 176 -21.53 12.37 -14.48
N LEU A 177 -21.81 11.07 -14.68
CA LEU A 177 -22.89 10.40 -13.95
C LEU A 177 -22.38 9.98 -12.58
N GLU A 178 -23.07 10.41 -11.52
CA GLU A 178 -22.76 10.00 -10.15
C GLU A 178 -23.07 8.50 -9.94
N THR A 179 -22.26 7.84 -9.13
CA THR A 179 -22.43 6.41 -8.80
C THR A 179 -23.53 6.21 -7.76
N TYR A 180 -23.61 7.08 -6.77
CA TYR A 180 -24.54 7.02 -5.64
C TYR A 180 -24.87 8.43 -5.16
N GLY A 181 -25.99 8.56 -4.45
CA GLY A 181 -26.44 9.79 -3.81
C GLY A 181 -26.45 9.69 -2.28
N PRO A 182 -26.83 10.79 -1.57
CA PRO A 182 -26.91 10.79 -0.11
C PRO A 182 -27.83 9.71 0.47
N ALA A 183 -28.94 9.39 -0.21
CA ALA A 183 -29.87 8.36 0.22
C ALA A 183 -29.24 6.96 0.21
N ASP A 184 -28.35 6.67 -0.75
CA ASP A 184 -27.62 5.40 -0.80
C ASP A 184 -26.64 5.28 0.38
N VAL A 185 -25.97 6.38 0.74
CA VAL A 185 -25.08 6.44 1.90
C VAL A 185 -25.83 6.16 3.20
N SER A 186 -26.93 6.87 3.43
CA SER A 186 -27.77 6.70 4.63
C SER A 186 -28.39 5.29 4.69
N GLY A 187 -28.83 4.77 3.54
CA GLY A 187 -29.37 3.41 3.45
C GLY A 187 -28.33 2.36 3.81
N LEU A 188 -27.12 2.48 3.26
CA LEU A 188 -26.02 1.55 3.54
C LEU A 188 -25.51 1.68 4.97
N ALA A 189 -25.47 2.89 5.56
CA ALA A 189 -25.02 3.12 6.94
C ALA A 189 -25.88 2.35 7.96
N ARG A 190 -27.19 2.21 7.70
CA ARG A 190 -28.10 1.43 8.54
C ARG A 190 -27.69 -0.04 8.64
N VAL A 191 -27.12 -0.61 7.56
CA VAL A 191 -26.68 -2.00 7.50
C VAL A 191 -25.49 -2.26 8.43
N PHE A 192 -24.60 -1.27 8.61
CA PHE A 192 -23.39 -1.43 9.43
C PHE A 192 -23.60 -1.07 10.90
N THR A 193 -24.83 -0.80 11.34
CA THR A 193 -25.14 -0.61 12.76
C THR A 193 -25.07 -1.93 13.53
N GLY A 194 -24.66 -1.87 14.80
CA GLY A 194 -24.60 -3.03 15.70
C GLY A 194 -23.30 -3.83 15.66
N LEU A 195 -22.31 -3.46 14.84
CA LEU A 195 -21.01 -4.11 14.82
C LEU A 195 -20.18 -3.71 16.04
N ASN A 196 -19.77 -4.69 16.86
CA ASN A 196 -19.06 -4.50 18.11
C ASN A 196 -17.90 -5.48 18.26
N LEU A 197 -16.98 -5.20 19.20
CA LEU A 197 -15.93 -6.13 19.58
C LEU A 197 -16.53 -7.43 20.15
N ALA A 198 -15.98 -8.57 19.76
CA ALA A 198 -16.41 -9.88 20.22
C ALA A 198 -16.13 -10.12 21.73
N SER A 199 -15.23 -9.35 22.33
CA SER A 199 -14.87 -9.45 23.75
C SER A 199 -14.76 -8.08 24.41
N ALA A 200 -15.26 -7.97 25.62
CA ALA A 200 -15.07 -6.80 26.48
C ALA A 200 -13.68 -6.76 27.16
N VAL A 201 -12.94 -7.86 27.16
CA VAL A 201 -11.61 -7.95 27.79
C VAL A 201 -10.65 -6.98 27.08
N SER A 202 -10.13 -6.01 27.84
CA SER A 202 -9.25 -4.95 27.33
C SER A 202 -7.83 -5.03 27.89
N THR A 203 -7.56 -5.94 28.81
CA THR A 203 -6.26 -6.14 29.47
C THR A 203 -5.27 -6.90 28.57
N THR A 204 -5.75 -7.58 27.54
CA THR A 204 -4.96 -8.22 26.49
C THR A 204 -5.43 -7.74 25.11
N PRO A 205 -4.57 -7.82 24.07
CA PRO A 205 -4.92 -7.36 22.74
C PRO A 205 -5.87 -8.30 21.95
N ASP A 206 -6.09 -9.53 22.40
CA ASP A 206 -6.69 -10.64 21.62
C ASP A 206 -8.03 -10.30 20.95
N ARG A 207 -8.81 -9.40 21.52
CA ARG A 207 -10.09 -8.96 20.93
C ARG A 207 -9.96 -8.28 19.57
N TYR A 208 -8.77 -7.83 19.18
CA TYR A 208 -8.55 -7.10 17.92
C TYR A 208 -8.19 -8.00 16.74
N ARG A 209 -7.81 -9.26 16.98
CA ARG A 209 -7.54 -10.22 15.90
C ARG A 209 -8.75 -11.09 15.52
N VAL A 210 -9.85 -10.97 16.23
CA VAL A 210 -11.10 -11.66 15.93
C VAL A 210 -12.07 -10.72 15.23
N PRO A 211 -12.91 -11.21 14.29
CA PRO A 211 -13.91 -10.39 13.63
C PRO A 211 -14.89 -9.76 14.62
N LEU A 212 -15.40 -8.57 14.27
CA LEU A 212 -16.52 -7.95 14.98
C LEU A 212 -17.76 -8.86 14.93
N ILE A 213 -18.57 -8.75 15.97
CA ILE A 213 -19.85 -9.46 16.08
C ILE A 213 -21.03 -8.48 15.98
N MET A 214 -22.20 -9.00 15.60
CA MET A 214 -23.43 -8.22 15.54
C MET A 214 -24.14 -8.21 16.89
N THR A 215 -24.41 -7.02 17.41
CA THR A 215 -25.28 -6.78 18.59
C THR A 215 -26.69 -6.46 18.08
N ALA A 216 -27.59 -7.43 18.08
CA ALA A 216 -28.91 -7.32 17.47
C ALA A 216 -29.75 -6.14 18.00
N SER A 217 -29.65 -5.79 19.29
CA SER A 217 -30.37 -4.65 19.89
C SER A 217 -29.92 -3.29 19.36
N GLN A 218 -28.73 -3.19 18.79
CA GLN A 218 -28.15 -1.97 18.21
C GLN A 218 -28.29 -1.94 16.69
N HIS A 219 -28.56 -3.09 16.06
CA HIS A 219 -28.72 -3.18 14.61
C HIS A 219 -30.07 -2.63 14.14
N GLU A 220 -30.05 -1.98 12.97
CA GLU A 220 -31.26 -1.51 12.30
C GLU A 220 -32.04 -2.68 11.70
N SER A 221 -33.26 -2.87 12.17
CA SER A 221 -34.13 -3.98 11.75
C SER A 221 -35.12 -3.61 10.64
N GLY A 222 -35.19 -2.33 10.27
CA GLY A 222 -36.01 -1.85 9.17
C GLY A 222 -35.39 -2.18 7.80
N ALA A 223 -36.18 -2.11 6.74
CA ALA A 223 -35.67 -2.25 5.39
C ALA A 223 -34.64 -1.17 5.08
N SER A 224 -33.56 -1.53 4.40
CA SER A 224 -32.47 -0.63 4.00
C SER A 224 -32.27 -0.68 2.49
N SER A 225 -32.32 0.47 1.81
CA SER A 225 -32.17 0.57 0.36
C SER A 225 -30.97 1.42 -0.02
N PHE A 226 -30.16 0.95 -0.97
CA PHE A 226 -28.99 1.62 -1.52
C PHE A 226 -28.64 1.01 -2.90
N LEU A 227 -28.14 1.80 -3.82
CA LEU A 227 -27.69 1.38 -5.16
C LEU A 227 -28.74 0.51 -5.90
N GLY A 228 -30.03 0.80 -5.75
CA GLY A 228 -31.11 0.03 -6.34
C GLY A 228 -31.38 -1.34 -5.68
N THR A 229 -30.67 -1.69 -4.63
CA THR A 229 -30.86 -2.92 -3.84
C THR A 229 -31.61 -2.60 -2.55
N THR A 230 -32.55 -3.49 -2.13
CA THR A 230 -33.23 -3.38 -0.84
C THR A 230 -32.97 -4.63 -0.01
N ILE A 231 -32.43 -4.44 1.19
CA ILE A 231 -32.34 -5.48 2.21
C ILE A 231 -33.68 -5.47 2.99
N PRO A 232 -34.41 -6.60 3.04
CA PRO A 232 -35.72 -6.67 3.69
C PRO A 232 -35.65 -6.38 5.19
N ALA A 233 -36.73 -5.81 5.72
CA ALA A 233 -36.88 -5.68 7.17
C ALA A 233 -36.81 -7.05 7.87
N GLY A 234 -36.21 -7.09 9.06
CA GLY A 234 -36.03 -8.31 9.84
C GLY A 234 -34.93 -9.23 9.38
N THR A 235 -34.13 -8.83 8.36
CA THR A 235 -32.91 -9.57 7.99
C THR A 235 -31.92 -9.57 9.16
N GLU A 236 -31.38 -10.74 9.49
CA GLU A 236 -30.34 -10.87 10.54
C GLU A 236 -29.11 -10.01 10.20
N GLY A 237 -28.51 -9.35 11.20
CA GLY A 237 -27.53 -8.29 10.97
C GLY A 237 -26.31 -8.72 10.16
N MET A 238 -25.69 -9.87 10.42
CA MET A 238 -24.54 -10.33 9.60
C MET A 238 -24.98 -10.79 8.21
N ALA A 239 -26.19 -11.34 8.08
CA ALA A 239 -26.77 -11.63 6.77
C ALA A 239 -27.03 -10.34 5.97
N ALA A 240 -27.54 -9.28 6.63
CA ALA A 240 -27.72 -7.96 6.02
C ALA A 240 -26.39 -7.37 5.53
N VAL A 241 -25.32 -7.43 6.35
CA VAL A 241 -23.96 -7.02 5.96
C VAL A 241 -23.47 -7.80 4.73
N ASN A 242 -23.63 -9.12 4.71
CA ASN A 242 -23.19 -9.94 3.58
C ASN A 242 -23.97 -9.62 2.29
N LEU A 243 -25.29 -9.46 2.36
CA LEU A 243 -26.11 -9.06 1.21
C LEU A 243 -25.70 -7.68 0.66
N ALA A 244 -25.37 -6.74 1.56
CA ALA A 244 -24.90 -5.43 1.15
C ALA A 244 -23.53 -5.50 0.43
N LEU A 245 -22.58 -6.26 0.98
CA LEU A 245 -21.28 -6.44 0.36
C LEU A 245 -21.37 -7.19 -0.98
N ASP A 246 -22.29 -8.15 -1.11
CA ASP A 246 -22.55 -8.86 -2.37
C ASP A 246 -23.12 -7.90 -3.43
N ALA A 247 -24.07 -7.05 -3.06
CA ALA A 247 -24.63 -6.04 -3.96
C ALA A 247 -23.58 -5.03 -4.44
N ILE A 248 -22.73 -4.52 -3.53
CA ILE A 248 -21.65 -3.62 -3.89
C ILE A 248 -20.63 -4.34 -4.79
N PHE A 249 -20.21 -5.55 -4.43
CA PHE A 249 -19.25 -6.33 -5.21
C PHE A 249 -19.74 -6.65 -6.62
N ALA A 250 -21.04 -6.89 -6.78
CA ALA A 250 -21.67 -7.12 -8.09
C ALA A 250 -21.74 -5.86 -8.97
N HIS A 251 -21.60 -4.67 -8.40
CA HIS A 251 -21.72 -3.41 -9.14
C HIS A 251 -20.69 -3.29 -10.27
N SER A 252 -21.10 -2.74 -11.42
CA SER A 252 -20.28 -2.65 -12.64
C SER A 252 -19.03 -1.79 -12.49
N ASN A 253 -18.99 -0.86 -11.53
CA ASN A 253 -17.83 -0.01 -11.29
C ASN A 253 -16.66 -0.73 -10.58
N VAL A 254 -16.93 -1.80 -9.82
CA VAL A 254 -15.89 -2.45 -9.00
C VAL A 254 -14.69 -2.93 -9.84
N PRO A 255 -14.88 -3.65 -10.96
CA PRO A 255 -13.76 -4.10 -11.77
C PRO A 255 -12.88 -2.96 -12.30
N PRO A 256 -13.39 -1.93 -13.00
CA PRO A 256 -12.55 -0.86 -13.53
C PRO A 256 -11.96 0.03 -12.42
N PHE A 257 -12.70 0.29 -11.34
CA PHE A 257 -12.22 1.12 -10.24
C PHE A 257 -11.05 0.47 -9.51
N VAL A 258 -11.21 -0.78 -9.05
CA VAL A 258 -10.18 -1.51 -8.31
C VAL A 258 -8.96 -1.78 -9.19
N SER A 259 -9.19 -2.18 -10.46
CA SER A 259 -8.10 -2.40 -11.43
C SER A 259 -7.26 -1.16 -11.63
N LYS A 260 -7.88 0.01 -11.87
CA LYS A 260 -7.18 1.29 -12.02
C LYS A 260 -6.35 1.62 -10.78
N GLN A 261 -6.94 1.51 -9.59
CA GLN A 261 -6.25 1.79 -8.32
C GLN A 261 -5.02 0.89 -8.15
N LEU A 262 -5.15 -0.42 -8.36
CA LEU A 262 -4.04 -1.36 -8.23
C LEU A 262 -2.93 -1.07 -9.26
N ILE A 263 -3.28 -0.77 -10.52
CA ILE A 263 -2.27 -0.40 -11.54
C ILE A 263 -1.53 0.86 -11.10
N GLN A 264 -2.24 1.89 -10.63
CA GLN A 264 -1.64 3.14 -10.18
C GLN A 264 -0.72 2.94 -8.97
N LYS A 265 -1.07 2.06 -8.05
CA LYS A 265 -0.23 1.76 -6.88
C LYS A 265 1.00 0.92 -7.24
N MET A 266 0.89 0.02 -8.21
CA MET A 266 1.92 -1.00 -8.47
C MET A 266 2.80 -0.71 -9.67
N VAL A 267 2.31 -0.03 -10.71
CA VAL A 267 2.98 0.06 -12.01
C VAL A 267 3.17 1.50 -12.49
N THR A 268 2.09 2.23 -12.81
CA THR A 268 2.18 3.56 -13.46
C THR A 268 1.06 4.47 -12.99
N SER A 269 1.35 5.77 -12.84
CA SER A 269 0.35 6.77 -12.43
C SER A 269 -0.76 6.98 -13.48
N ASN A 270 -0.47 6.77 -14.77
CA ASN A 270 -1.36 7.07 -15.88
C ASN A 270 -1.57 5.85 -16.79
N PRO A 271 -2.24 4.78 -16.31
CA PRO A 271 -2.55 3.64 -17.16
C PRO A 271 -3.51 4.05 -18.28
N SER A 272 -3.34 3.48 -19.48
CA SER A 272 -4.28 3.69 -20.57
C SER A 272 -5.65 3.07 -20.26
N ALA A 273 -6.71 3.58 -20.90
CA ALA A 273 -8.04 2.97 -20.83
C ALA A 273 -8.01 1.50 -21.30
N ALA A 274 -7.21 1.19 -22.31
CA ALA A 274 -7.04 -0.17 -22.80
C ALA A 274 -6.43 -1.12 -21.73
N TYR A 275 -5.41 -0.67 -21.02
CA TYR A 275 -4.81 -1.45 -19.92
C TYR A 275 -5.82 -1.69 -18.80
N ILE A 276 -6.50 -0.63 -18.35
CA ILE A 276 -7.56 -0.75 -17.32
C ILE A 276 -8.62 -1.74 -17.80
N GLY A 277 -9.08 -1.65 -19.06
CA GLY A 277 -10.09 -2.52 -19.63
C GLY A 277 -9.69 -4.00 -19.61
N ARG A 278 -8.45 -4.32 -19.99
CA ARG A 278 -7.94 -5.70 -19.94
C ARG A 278 -7.93 -6.27 -18.52
N VAL A 279 -7.42 -5.51 -17.55
CA VAL A 279 -7.38 -5.94 -16.15
C VAL A 279 -8.79 -6.01 -15.54
N SER A 280 -9.66 -5.05 -15.86
CA SER A 280 -11.07 -5.03 -15.46
C SER A 280 -11.84 -6.25 -15.96
N ALA A 281 -11.59 -6.68 -17.19
CA ALA A 281 -12.18 -7.90 -17.74
C ALA A 281 -11.75 -9.15 -16.94
N VAL A 282 -10.48 -9.26 -16.57
CA VAL A 282 -9.96 -10.34 -15.73
C VAL A 282 -10.57 -10.27 -14.31
N PHE A 283 -10.72 -9.07 -13.75
CA PHE A 283 -11.39 -8.92 -12.45
C PHE A 283 -12.85 -9.38 -12.52
N ALA A 284 -13.56 -9.06 -13.61
CA ALA A 284 -14.95 -9.47 -13.79
C ALA A 284 -15.11 -10.97 -13.98
N ASN A 285 -14.17 -11.60 -14.67
CA ASN A 285 -14.13 -13.06 -14.93
C ASN A 285 -12.68 -13.45 -15.32
N GLU A 286 -12.02 -14.22 -14.48
CA GLU A 286 -10.65 -14.68 -14.69
C GLU A 286 -10.51 -15.78 -15.76
N GLY A 287 -11.60 -16.25 -16.33
CA GLY A 287 -11.67 -17.29 -17.35
C GLY A 287 -12.43 -18.55 -16.93
N SER A 288 -12.71 -18.74 -15.62
CA SER A 288 -13.49 -19.88 -15.08
C SER A 288 -14.79 -19.41 -14.41
N GLY A 289 -15.14 -18.13 -14.50
CA GLY A 289 -16.36 -17.54 -13.94
C GLY A 289 -16.18 -16.96 -12.53
N VAL A 290 -14.97 -16.88 -12.00
CA VAL A 290 -14.72 -16.28 -10.67
C VAL A 290 -14.44 -14.78 -10.82
N ARG A 291 -15.32 -13.97 -10.21
CA ARG A 291 -15.13 -12.53 -10.10
C ARG A 291 -14.22 -12.20 -8.93
N GLY A 292 -13.28 -11.26 -9.12
CA GLY A 292 -12.42 -10.74 -8.07
C GLY A 292 -11.31 -11.67 -7.61
N ASP A 293 -10.85 -12.63 -8.43
CA ASP A 293 -9.65 -13.44 -8.18
C ASP A 293 -8.42 -12.54 -8.24
N MET A 294 -7.85 -12.25 -7.06
CA MET A 294 -6.71 -11.33 -6.96
C MET A 294 -5.42 -11.90 -7.57
N LYS A 295 -5.23 -13.22 -7.61
CA LYS A 295 -4.06 -13.81 -8.31
C LYS A 295 -4.13 -13.54 -9.81
N ALA A 296 -5.30 -13.75 -10.40
CA ALA A 296 -5.51 -13.49 -11.82
C ALA A 296 -5.35 -11.99 -12.14
N VAL A 297 -5.96 -11.12 -11.33
CA VAL A 297 -5.86 -9.66 -11.48
C VAL A 297 -4.41 -9.19 -11.37
N LEU A 298 -3.68 -9.61 -10.36
CA LEU A 298 -2.28 -9.23 -10.15
C LEU A 298 -1.37 -9.75 -11.28
N ARG A 299 -1.61 -10.98 -11.74
CA ARG A 299 -0.89 -11.50 -12.91
C ARG A 299 -1.17 -10.65 -14.14
N ALA A 300 -2.44 -10.32 -14.43
CA ALA A 300 -2.80 -9.46 -15.55
C ALA A 300 -2.13 -8.08 -15.45
N ILE A 301 -2.11 -7.46 -14.27
CA ILE A 301 -1.41 -6.19 -14.04
C ILE A 301 0.09 -6.33 -14.35
N LEU A 302 0.76 -7.32 -13.77
CA LEU A 302 2.23 -7.41 -13.79
C LEU A 302 2.79 -7.95 -15.11
N THR A 303 1.98 -8.59 -15.96
CA THR A 303 2.43 -9.16 -17.24
C THR A 303 1.86 -8.44 -18.46
N ASP A 304 1.07 -7.39 -18.25
CA ASP A 304 0.55 -6.57 -19.36
C ASP A 304 1.68 -5.91 -20.15
N ALA A 305 1.48 -5.74 -21.45
CA ALA A 305 2.46 -5.09 -22.33
C ALA A 305 2.81 -3.67 -21.83
N GLU A 306 1.82 -2.91 -21.32
CA GLU A 306 2.08 -1.57 -20.78
C GLU A 306 2.93 -1.56 -19.51
N ALA A 307 3.04 -2.70 -18.80
CA ALA A 307 3.93 -2.85 -17.66
C ALA A 307 5.31 -3.42 -18.03
N ARG A 308 5.51 -3.90 -19.27
CA ARG A 308 6.70 -4.71 -19.64
C ARG A 308 7.38 -4.30 -20.92
N ASP A 309 6.66 -3.75 -21.89
CA ASP A 309 7.25 -3.35 -23.16
C ASP A 309 8.14 -2.12 -22.96
N VAL A 310 9.42 -2.24 -23.30
CA VAL A 310 10.41 -1.19 -23.10
C VAL A 310 10.03 0.10 -23.85
N THR A 311 9.36 -0.01 -24.98
CA THR A 311 8.93 1.17 -25.74
C THR A 311 7.80 1.93 -25.06
N VAL A 312 6.97 1.23 -24.29
CA VAL A 312 5.87 1.82 -23.50
C VAL A 312 6.37 2.37 -22.17
N VAL A 313 7.14 1.58 -21.42
CA VAL A 313 7.61 2.01 -20.09
C VAL A 313 8.60 3.17 -20.14
N THR A 314 9.25 3.41 -21.29
CA THR A 314 10.13 4.57 -21.51
C THR A 314 9.41 5.79 -22.07
N ALA A 315 8.13 5.70 -22.41
CA ALA A 315 7.34 6.83 -22.90
C ALA A 315 7.22 7.94 -21.83
N SER A 316 7.09 9.19 -22.27
CA SER A 316 7.08 10.38 -21.39
C SER A 316 5.91 10.45 -20.41
N ASN A 317 4.81 9.73 -20.69
CA ASN A 317 3.62 9.63 -19.86
C ASN A 317 3.57 8.35 -19.01
N SER A 318 4.60 7.51 -19.09
CA SER A 318 4.70 6.24 -18.37
C SER A 318 5.43 6.40 -17.03
N GLY A 319 5.21 5.42 -16.13
CA GLY A 319 5.86 5.34 -14.83
C GLY A 319 5.14 6.13 -13.74
N LYS A 320 5.79 6.19 -12.60
CA LYS A 320 5.33 6.92 -11.40
C LYS A 320 6.52 7.41 -10.59
N LEU A 321 6.32 8.44 -9.77
CA LEU A 321 7.32 8.80 -8.77
C LEU A 321 7.39 7.67 -7.72
N ARG A 322 8.60 7.15 -7.48
CA ARG A 322 8.82 6.11 -6.48
C ARG A 322 8.54 6.66 -5.08
N GLU A 323 7.64 6.01 -4.37
CA GLU A 323 7.28 6.41 -3.01
C GLU A 323 8.48 6.35 -2.06
N PRO A 324 8.60 7.28 -1.11
CA PRO A 324 9.72 7.32 -0.16
C PRO A 324 9.95 6.00 0.58
N VAL A 325 8.88 5.34 1.04
CA VAL A 325 8.98 4.01 1.69
C VAL A 325 9.54 2.95 0.75
N HIS A 326 9.23 2.99 -0.55
CA HIS A 326 9.77 2.07 -1.54
C HIS A 326 11.22 2.39 -1.92
N ARG A 327 11.65 3.64 -1.77
CA ARG A 327 13.08 4.01 -1.93
C ARG A 327 13.91 3.37 -0.83
N LEU A 328 13.45 3.46 0.43
CA LEU A 328 14.14 2.86 1.57
C LEU A 328 14.15 1.34 1.48
N THR A 329 13.00 0.70 1.25
CA THR A 329 12.94 -0.77 1.13
C THR A 329 13.72 -1.29 -0.07
N GLY A 330 13.75 -0.52 -1.17
CA GLY A 330 14.55 -0.83 -2.35
C GLY A 330 16.03 -0.93 -2.03
N TRP A 331 16.56 0.07 -1.34
CA TRP A 331 17.94 0.08 -0.85
C TRP A 331 18.21 -1.05 0.16
N ALA A 332 17.33 -1.18 1.16
CA ALA A 332 17.52 -2.16 2.22
C ALA A 332 17.57 -3.60 1.67
N ARG A 333 16.66 -3.94 0.74
CA ARG A 333 16.66 -5.26 0.11
C ARG A 333 17.81 -5.46 -0.86
N ALA A 334 18.17 -4.46 -1.67
CA ALA A 334 19.27 -4.55 -2.62
C ALA A 334 20.61 -4.89 -1.94
N PHE A 335 20.80 -4.37 -0.74
CA PHE A 335 22.03 -4.59 0.07
C PHE A 335 21.76 -5.47 1.29
N ALA A 336 20.82 -6.39 1.21
CA ALA A 336 20.54 -7.42 2.22
C ALA A 336 20.56 -6.89 3.67
N ALA A 337 19.94 -5.73 3.91
CA ALA A 337 19.93 -5.11 5.23
C ALA A 337 19.25 -6.00 6.28
N THR A 338 19.85 -6.08 7.46
CA THR A 338 19.39 -6.90 8.58
C THR A 338 19.36 -6.13 9.88
N SER A 339 18.64 -6.66 10.87
CA SER A 339 18.66 -6.21 12.27
C SER A 339 18.90 -7.45 13.15
N PRO A 340 20.18 -7.75 13.51
CA PRO A 340 20.53 -8.96 14.25
C PRO A 340 19.82 -9.12 15.61
N SER A 341 19.52 -8.02 16.30
CA SER A 341 18.70 -8.06 17.52
C SER A 341 17.20 -8.21 17.24
N ASN A 342 16.79 -8.22 15.97
CA ASN A 342 15.40 -8.21 15.54
C ASN A 342 14.58 -6.96 15.97
N ALA A 343 15.27 -5.84 16.30
CA ALA A 343 14.64 -4.63 16.81
C ALA A 343 14.07 -3.70 15.72
N TRP A 344 14.64 -3.74 14.51
CA TRP A 344 14.19 -2.98 13.32
C TRP A 344 13.91 -1.50 13.61
N THR A 345 14.85 -0.81 14.21
CA THR A 345 14.73 0.52 14.82
C THR A 345 14.65 1.68 13.82
N ILE A 346 14.14 1.47 12.62
CA ILE A 346 13.88 2.52 11.63
C ILE A 346 12.86 3.53 12.17
N GLY A 347 11.79 3.02 12.83
CA GLY A 347 10.72 3.80 13.45
C GLY A 347 9.80 4.49 12.46
N ASP A 348 8.95 5.39 12.98
CA ASP A 348 8.06 6.22 12.18
C ASP A 348 8.84 7.20 11.30
N THR A 349 8.51 7.25 10.01
CA THR A 349 9.17 8.07 8.99
C THR A 349 8.26 9.15 8.42
N THR A 350 7.18 9.52 9.09
CA THR A 350 6.19 10.52 8.63
C THR A 350 6.72 11.95 8.58
N SER A 351 7.76 12.28 9.34
CA SER A 351 8.32 13.63 9.36
C SER A 351 8.84 14.04 7.97
N SER A 352 8.22 15.00 7.33
CA SER A 352 8.66 15.57 6.05
C SER A 352 9.87 16.49 6.17
N SER A 353 10.24 16.89 7.38
CA SER A 353 11.38 17.79 7.62
C SER A 353 12.67 17.08 8.02
N THR A 354 12.59 15.83 8.47
CA THR A 354 13.75 15.10 9.00
C THR A 354 13.85 13.66 8.53
N ARG A 355 12.80 13.13 7.85
CA ARG A 355 12.72 11.73 7.42
C ARG A 355 12.14 11.63 6.00
N LEU A 356 11.27 10.63 5.76
CA LEU A 356 10.74 10.32 4.42
C LEU A 356 9.48 11.12 4.05
N GLY A 357 8.74 11.66 5.02
CA GLY A 357 7.42 12.25 4.79
C GLY A 357 6.31 11.21 4.53
N GLN A 358 6.61 9.94 4.73
CA GLN A 358 5.68 8.82 4.55
C GLN A 358 6.07 7.68 5.50
N SER A 359 5.08 7.04 6.15
CA SER A 359 5.26 5.81 6.93
C SER A 359 4.01 4.94 6.82
N ILE A 360 4.19 3.66 6.56
CA ILE A 360 3.06 2.74 6.36
C ILE A 360 2.25 2.61 7.65
N GLY A 361 0.93 2.76 7.54
CA GLY A 361 0.01 2.69 8.69
C GLY A 361 -0.08 3.95 9.53
N HIS A 362 0.59 5.05 9.18
CA HIS A 362 0.53 6.35 9.86
C HIS A 362 -0.24 7.42 9.06
N SER A 363 -1.22 7.00 8.27
CA SER A 363 -2.03 7.94 7.51
C SER A 363 -2.84 8.86 8.43
N ALA A 364 -2.79 10.15 8.15
CA ALA A 364 -3.54 11.16 8.91
C ALA A 364 -5.03 11.23 8.52
N THR A 365 -5.38 10.76 7.33
CA THR A 365 -6.73 10.82 6.77
C THR A 365 -7.06 9.59 5.93
N VAL A 366 -8.35 9.42 5.57
CA VAL A 366 -8.82 8.37 4.66
C VAL A 366 -8.22 8.44 3.25
N PHE A 367 -7.57 9.54 2.89
CA PHE A 367 -6.89 9.73 1.61
C PHE A 367 -5.42 9.26 1.61
N ASN A 368 -4.97 8.58 2.64
CA ASN A 368 -3.57 8.22 2.83
C ASN A 368 -2.65 9.46 2.83
N PHE A 369 -1.44 9.35 2.32
CA PHE A 369 -0.48 10.45 2.18
C PHE A 369 -0.70 11.27 0.90
N PHE A 370 -1.32 10.69 -0.11
CA PHE A 370 -1.60 11.37 -1.39
C PHE A 370 -2.86 10.78 -2.08
N ARG A 371 -3.56 11.64 -2.81
CA ARG A 371 -4.78 11.24 -3.54
C ARG A 371 -4.44 10.66 -4.91
N PRO A 372 -5.12 9.61 -5.38
CA PRO A 372 -4.85 8.98 -6.69
C PRO A 372 -4.97 9.92 -7.89
N GLY A 373 -5.77 10.96 -7.78
CA GLY A 373 -5.99 11.95 -8.84
C GLY A 373 -5.18 13.24 -8.67
N TYR A 374 -4.19 13.29 -7.76
CA TYR A 374 -3.39 14.52 -7.57
C TYR A 374 -2.55 14.84 -8.79
N THR A 375 -2.55 16.12 -9.16
CA THR A 375 -1.71 16.69 -10.23
C THR A 375 -0.99 17.91 -9.69
N PRO A 376 0.35 18.00 -9.78
CA PRO A 376 1.08 19.17 -9.33
C PRO A 376 0.76 20.37 -10.23
N ALA A 377 0.24 21.45 -9.64
CA ALA A 377 -0.20 22.64 -10.35
C ALA A 377 0.97 23.34 -11.08
N ASN A 378 0.69 23.97 -12.22
CA ASN A 378 1.65 24.75 -13.02
C ASN A 378 2.87 23.94 -13.50
N THR A 379 2.70 22.66 -13.78
CA THR A 379 3.75 21.77 -14.29
C THR A 379 3.41 21.25 -15.70
N ALA A 380 4.41 20.70 -16.39
CA ALA A 380 4.20 19.98 -17.66
C ALA A 380 3.24 18.78 -17.48
N ILE A 381 3.23 18.15 -16.29
CA ILE A 381 2.30 17.06 -15.94
C ILE A 381 0.85 17.56 -15.99
N SER A 382 0.56 18.69 -15.36
CA SER A 382 -0.80 19.28 -15.38
C SER A 382 -1.21 19.75 -16.77
N THR A 383 -0.29 20.32 -17.53
CA THR A 383 -0.54 20.75 -18.91
C THR A 383 -0.87 19.57 -19.84
N ALA A 384 -0.25 18.42 -19.58
CA ALA A 384 -0.51 17.18 -20.31
C ALA A 384 -1.78 16.43 -19.85
N GLY A 385 -2.50 16.94 -18.83
CA GLY A 385 -3.67 16.28 -18.26
C GLY A 385 -3.36 14.97 -17.50
N LEU A 386 -2.11 14.81 -17.05
CA LEU A 386 -1.63 13.63 -16.34
C LEU A 386 -1.75 13.81 -14.82
N VAL A 387 -1.84 12.69 -14.10
CA VAL A 387 -1.76 12.67 -12.63
C VAL A 387 -0.38 12.22 -12.17
N ALA A 388 0.02 12.69 -10.99
CA ALA A 388 1.26 12.27 -10.33
C ALA A 388 1.05 12.28 -8.81
N PRO A 389 0.36 11.28 -8.27
CA PRO A 389 -0.12 11.21 -6.88
C PRO A 389 0.97 11.48 -5.84
N GLU A 390 2.11 10.85 -5.99
CA GLU A 390 3.22 10.88 -5.03
C GLU A 390 3.88 12.26 -4.92
N PHE A 391 3.68 13.15 -5.90
CA PHE A 391 4.14 14.55 -5.80
C PHE A 391 3.40 15.36 -4.73
N GLN A 392 2.24 14.88 -4.25
CA GLN A 392 1.51 15.59 -3.19
C GLN A 392 2.31 15.69 -1.88
N ILE A 393 3.21 14.75 -1.63
CA ILE A 393 4.12 14.74 -0.46
C ILE A 393 5.56 15.17 -0.80
N THR A 394 5.77 15.69 -2.02
CA THR A 394 7.09 16.10 -2.49
C THR A 394 7.15 17.63 -2.56
N ASN A 395 7.97 18.23 -1.72
CA ASN A 395 8.23 19.68 -1.66
C ASN A 395 9.69 19.91 -1.29
N GLU A 396 10.13 21.17 -1.26
CA GLU A 396 11.53 21.54 -1.00
C GLU A 396 12.04 20.94 0.32
N LEU A 397 11.22 20.98 1.36
CA LEU A 397 11.59 20.48 2.68
C LEU A 397 11.78 18.95 2.67
N SER A 398 10.82 18.23 2.06
CA SER A 398 10.87 16.76 2.01
C SER A 398 12.01 16.23 1.13
N VAL A 399 12.40 16.97 0.07
CA VAL A 399 13.54 16.60 -0.78
C VAL A 399 14.85 16.68 0.00
N VAL A 400 15.07 17.78 0.74
CA VAL A 400 16.27 17.96 1.56
C VAL A 400 16.31 16.93 2.70
N ALA A 401 15.18 16.74 3.38
CA ALA A 401 15.06 15.75 4.46
C ALA A 401 15.36 14.33 3.98
N TYR A 402 14.82 13.94 2.83
CA TYR A 402 15.06 12.65 2.20
C TYR A 402 16.56 12.38 1.98
N ILE A 403 17.29 13.34 1.37
CA ILE A 403 18.72 13.19 1.10
C ILE A 403 19.52 13.05 2.40
N ASN A 404 19.27 13.94 3.36
CA ASN A 404 19.98 13.91 4.66
C ASN A 404 19.70 12.62 5.43
N TYR A 405 18.44 12.18 5.45
CA TYR A 405 18.04 10.94 6.13
C TYR A 405 18.68 9.71 5.49
N LEU A 406 18.67 9.61 4.16
CA LEU A 406 19.32 8.52 3.44
C LEU A 406 20.82 8.51 3.63
N GLN A 407 21.48 9.68 3.56
CA GLN A 407 22.93 9.76 3.81
C GLN A 407 23.28 9.17 5.17
N ALA A 408 22.56 9.56 6.21
CA ALA A 408 22.76 9.03 7.56
C ALA A 408 22.50 7.52 7.64
N LEU A 409 21.41 7.05 7.00
CA LEU A 409 21.01 5.64 7.03
C LEU A 409 21.98 4.75 6.25
N ILE A 410 22.45 5.18 5.07
CA ILE A 410 23.43 4.47 4.25
C ILE A 410 24.76 4.35 5.00
N ALA A 411 25.19 5.42 5.69
CA ALA A 411 26.46 5.44 6.38
C ALA A 411 26.43 4.68 7.72
N ASN A 412 25.37 4.82 8.49
CA ASN A 412 25.35 4.39 9.89
C ASN A 412 24.31 3.33 10.21
N GLY A 413 23.30 3.16 9.35
CA GLY A 413 22.09 2.37 9.67
C GLY A 413 21.20 3.07 10.69
N ALA A 414 20.31 2.30 11.33
CA ALA A 414 19.45 2.74 12.42
C ALA A 414 19.53 1.71 13.56
N GLY A 415 20.24 2.04 14.63
CA GLY A 415 20.60 1.06 15.66
C GLY A 415 21.46 -0.06 15.07
N ASP A 416 20.98 -1.31 15.20
CA ASP A 416 21.63 -2.47 14.58
C ASP A 416 21.10 -2.81 13.19
N PHE A 417 20.07 -2.08 12.71
CA PHE A 417 19.60 -2.20 11.34
C PHE A 417 20.63 -1.60 10.38
N LYS A 418 21.27 -2.44 9.56
CA LYS A 418 22.33 -2.03 8.64
C LYS A 418 22.28 -2.84 7.35
N ALA A 419 22.65 -2.18 6.24
CA ALA A 419 22.94 -2.84 4.97
C ALA A 419 24.27 -3.58 5.00
N ASP A 420 24.36 -4.66 4.22
CA ASP A 420 25.61 -5.38 3.98
C ASP A 420 26.26 -4.90 2.67
N TYR A 421 27.36 -4.19 2.78
CA TYR A 421 28.13 -3.72 1.63
C TYR A 421 29.35 -4.60 1.31
N SER A 422 29.52 -5.75 1.97
CA SER A 422 30.71 -6.60 1.80
C SER A 422 31.00 -6.95 0.34
N THR A 423 29.97 -7.33 -0.40
CA THR A 423 30.07 -7.68 -1.83
C THR A 423 30.42 -6.48 -2.70
N ILE A 424 29.69 -5.37 -2.57
CA ILE A 424 29.90 -4.20 -3.43
C ILE A 424 31.20 -3.44 -3.11
N LEU A 425 31.72 -3.54 -1.89
CA LEU A 425 33.01 -2.99 -1.50
C LEU A 425 34.17 -3.56 -2.33
N THR A 426 34.05 -4.78 -2.82
CA THR A 426 35.07 -5.38 -3.71
C THR A 426 35.23 -4.63 -5.04
N LEU A 427 34.18 -3.86 -5.44
CA LEU A 427 34.15 -3.05 -6.66
C LEU A 427 34.64 -1.61 -6.43
N ALA A 428 34.94 -1.22 -5.20
CA ALA A 428 35.29 0.16 -4.87
C ALA A 428 36.51 0.70 -5.64
N GLY A 429 37.41 -0.17 -6.11
CA GLY A 429 38.57 0.18 -6.92
C GLY A 429 38.26 0.53 -8.36
N ASP A 430 37.16 0.03 -8.90
CA ASP A 430 36.69 0.26 -10.26
C ASP A 430 35.33 1.03 -10.24
N SER A 431 35.38 2.33 -10.50
CA SER A 431 34.22 3.19 -10.45
C SER A 431 33.14 2.79 -11.44
N GLN A 432 33.53 2.27 -12.62
CA GLN A 432 32.53 1.86 -13.61
C GLN A 432 31.80 0.59 -13.15
N ALA A 433 32.54 -0.43 -12.73
CA ALA A 433 31.96 -1.66 -12.22
C ALA A 433 31.07 -1.41 -10.97
N LEU A 434 31.49 -0.51 -10.09
CA LEU A 434 30.71 -0.09 -8.93
C LEU A 434 29.37 0.54 -9.33
N ILE A 435 29.38 1.45 -10.30
CA ILE A 435 28.16 2.15 -10.75
C ILE A 435 27.26 1.21 -11.52
N ASP A 436 27.81 0.32 -12.33
CA ASP A 436 27.04 -0.69 -13.06
C ASP A 436 26.28 -1.61 -12.09
N GLU A 437 26.92 -2.03 -11.00
CA GLU A 437 26.25 -2.81 -9.94
C GLU A 437 25.15 -2.01 -9.23
N VAL A 438 25.44 -0.77 -8.84
CA VAL A 438 24.44 0.13 -8.22
C VAL A 438 23.26 0.38 -9.16
N ASN A 439 23.52 0.63 -10.45
CA ASN A 439 22.50 0.81 -11.47
C ASN A 439 21.61 -0.43 -11.62
N LEU A 440 22.23 -1.62 -11.62
CA LEU A 440 21.49 -2.88 -11.72
C LEU A 440 20.55 -3.07 -10.52
N VAL A 441 21.07 -3.01 -9.28
CA VAL A 441 20.31 -3.43 -8.10
C VAL A 441 19.33 -2.36 -7.58
N LEU A 442 19.59 -1.08 -7.82
CA LEU A 442 18.72 0.03 -7.39
C LEU A 442 17.83 0.56 -8.49
N ALA A 443 18.40 0.80 -9.68
CA ALA A 443 17.72 1.49 -10.77
C ALA A 443 17.32 0.58 -11.94
N ASN A 444 17.46 -0.74 -11.80
CA ASN A 444 17.08 -1.72 -12.83
C ASN A 444 17.78 -1.46 -14.20
N GLY A 445 18.98 -0.92 -14.19
CA GLY A 445 19.72 -0.54 -15.39
C GLY A 445 19.23 0.76 -16.05
N GLN A 446 18.41 1.57 -15.37
CA GLN A 446 17.73 2.74 -15.98
C GLN A 446 18.47 4.08 -15.77
N LEU A 447 19.62 4.10 -15.09
CA LEU A 447 20.39 5.34 -14.99
C LEU A 447 20.85 5.80 -16.38
N SER A 448 20.60 7.06 -16.71
CA SER A 448 21.05 7.65 -17.97
C SER A 448 22.58 7.78 -18.03
N ALA A 449 23.13 7.84 -19.22
CA ALA A 449 24.57 8.05 -19.42
C ALA A 449 25.09 9.33 -18.72
N ALA A 450 24.26 10.38 -18.68
CA ALA A 450 24.59 11.63 -17.98
C ALA A 450 24.67 11.41 -16.46
N THR A 451 23.70 10.69 -15.88
CA THR A 451 23.69 10.34 -14.44
C THR A 451 24.89 9.45 -14.08
N ILE A 452 25.16 8.41 -14.89
CA ILE A 452 26.32 7.53 -14.71
C ILE A 452 27.62 8.34 -14.73
N THR A 453 27.80 9.25 -15.70
CA THR A 453 28.97 10.11 -15.81
C THR A 453 29.16 11.02 -14.59
N ALA A 454 28.05 11.62 -14.10
CA ALA A 454 28.09 12.49 -12.94
C ALA A 454 28.45 11.71 -11.66
N ILE A 455 27.87 10.54 -11.45
CA ILE A 455 28.18 9.68 -10.31
C ILE A 455 29.63 9.22 -10.37
N LYS A 456 30.09 8.80 -11.57
CA LYS A 456 31.48 8.38 -11.78
C LYS A 456 32.48 9.48 -11.43
N GLY A 457 32.24 10.71 -11.90
CA GLY A 457 33.09 11.86 -11.55
C GLY A 457 33.19 12.11 -10.06
N ALA A 458 32.07 11.99 -9.34
CA ALA A 458 32.05 12.13 -7.88
C ALA A 458 32.80 10.98 -7.18
N VAL A 459 32.58 9.73 -7.61
CA VAL A 459 33.28 8.57 -7.04
C VAL A 459 34.81 8.64 -7.31
N ASP A 460 35.22 9.03 -8.52
CA ASP A 460 36.63 9.17 -8.89
C ASP A 460 37.37 10.26 -8.10
N SER A 461 36.64 11.29 -7.62
CA SER A 461 37.24 12.33 -6.77
C SER A 461 37.57 11.85 -5.35
N ILE A 462 37.06 10.67 -4.96
CA ILE A 462 37.29 10.07 -3.64
C ILE A 462 38.46 9.07 -3.73
N SER A 463 39.45 9.22 -2.89
CA SER A 463 40.59 8.26 -2.81
C SER A 463 40.06 6.85 -2.51
N ASN A 464 40.61 5.85 -3.22
CA ASN A 464 40.35 4.43 -2.94
C ASN A 464 41.30 3.83 -1.90
N THR A 465 42.08 4.64 -1.17
CA THR A 465 43.07 4.20 -0.19
C THR A 465 42.68 4.61 1.23
N GLY A 466 43.32 3.98 2.21
CA GLY A 466 43.02 4.23 3.63
C GLY A 466 41.78 3.45 4.13
N ALA A 467 41.48 3.62 5.41
CA ALA A 467 40.47 2.83 6.09
C ALA A 467 39.03 3.11 5.63
N THR A 468 38.74 4.31 5.12
CA THR A 468 37.38 4.75 4.77
C THR A 468 37.21 5.04 3.27
N GLY A 469 38.27 5.11 2.48
CA GLY A 469 38.22 5.45 1.06
C GLY A 469 37.27 4.54 0.25
N PRO A 470 37.45 3.22 0.29
CA PRO A 470 36.57 2.29 -0.42
C PRO A 470 35.10 2.42 0.00
N SER A 471 34.79 2.50 1.29
CA SER A 471 33.43 2.63 1.80
C SER A 471 32.79 3.97 1.40
N ASN A 472 33.54 5.07 1.43
CA ASN A 472 33.05 6.37 1.00
C ASN A 472 32.68 6.37 -0.50
N ARG A 473 33.46 5.70 -1.35
CA ARG A 473 33.14 5.54 -2.78
C ARG A 473 31.80 4.80 -2.97
N VAL A 474 31.62 3.68 -2.28
CA VAL A 474 30.38 2.87 -2.34
C VAL A 474 29.19 3.69 -1.85
N MET A 475 29.28 4.31 -0.67
CA MET A 475 28.18 5.11 -0.11
C MET A 475 27.82 6.30 -0.98
N THR A 476 28.81 6.95 -1.61
CA THR A 476 28.59 8.05 -2.55
C THR A 476 27.87 7.58 -3.81
N ALA A 477 28.29 6.45 -4.40
CA ALA A 477 27.61 5.89 -5.56
C ALA A 477 26.15 5.56 -5.27
N ILE A 478 25.88 4.92 -4.13
CA ILE A 478 24.50 4.58 -3.69
C ILE A 478 23.68 5.85 -3.47
N LEU A 479 24.18 6.81 -2.69
CA LEU A 479 23.44 8.03 -2.36
C LEU A 479 23.10 8.84 -3.61
N LEU A 480 24.06 9.05 -4.50
CA LEU A 480 23.86 9.82 -5.73
C LEU A 480 22.92 9.11 -6.70
N ALA A 481 22.99 7.79 -6.81
CA ALA A 481 22.03 7.02 -7.59
C ALA A 481 20.62 7.21 -7.02
N MET A 482 20.42 7.05 -5.72
CA MET A 482 19.12 7.21 -5.05
C MET A 482 18.58 8.66 -5.06
N ALA A 483 19.47 9.64 -5.20
CA ALA A 483 19.09 11.05 -5.36
C ALA A 483 18.74 11.44 -6.81
N SER A 484 19.08 10.60 -7.78
CA SER A 484 18.91 10.92 -9.19
C SER A 484 17.43 10.84 -9.62
N PRO A 485 16.98 11.70 -10.56
CA PRO A 485 15.65 11.62 -11.16
C PRO A 485 15.37 10.26 -11.81
N ASP A 486 16.40 9.61 -12.37
CA ASP A 486 16.28 8.31 -13.02
C ASP A 486 15.87 7.21 -12.02
N TYR A 487 16.43 7.22 -10.80
CA TYR A 487 16.02 6.31 -9.72
C TYR A 487 14.67 6.69 -9.12
N LEU A 488 14.41 8.00 -8.94
CA LEU A 488 13.17 8.47 -8.32
C LEU A 488 11.94 8.18 -9.18
N THR A 489 12.10 8.01 -10.49
CA THR A 489 11.03 7.61 -11.41
C THR A 489 11.02 6.08 -11.52
N PHE A 490 9.95 5.45 -11.06
CA PHE A 490 9.73 4.02 -11.26
C PHE A 490 9.13 3.78 -12.65
N ARG A 491 9.82 2.97 -13.44
CA ARG A 491 9.41 2.58 -14.79
C ARG A 491 9.46 1.07 -14.97
#